data_193da102e90c55a0ee2173ce6df9e5cc
#
_entry.id   193da102e90c55a0ee2173ce6df9e5cc
#
_cell.length_a   1.000
_cell.length_b   1.000
_cell.length_c   1.000
_cell.angle_alpha   90.00
_cell.angle_beta   90.00
_cell.angle_gamma   90.00
#
_symmetry.space_group_name_H-M   'P 1'
#
loop_
_entity.id
_entity.type
_entity.pdbx_description
1 polymer ?
#
loop_
_entity_poly.entity_id
_entity_poly.type
_entity_poly.pdbx_seq_one_letter_code
_entity_poly.pdbx_strand_id
1 'polypeptide(L)'
;MYKYYLLLIFSLSAGYAYPENENKNIEGKNPKFALIDSLLAFKTKQPERAISFAMKVLQRQKYASGEYPKIESAFYNHLGEIYLRMNLPSQALSYFIEAKRTLPRKKTPWLDVQFGNVYFQQGEWLKSKKAYEKALEIFTTKFFSGKRLDGKVSGGNSIAGQSTSLSNLGMIEIQLNNYESALVYFEKAIELNRENYDKENDGEVKLGVLSSYLNPHYLLADLYFKWGMLDLAMKQLSIIDALALPVYEQMDLESIPSQDMGLRSLYRILGLAYNLKTIIYTDQNNFQASKDAFLFSVSVLKDWPIYLSRSYGNSAKSYFKQDSLYKALEHIDSGLRVCQLKGLDIEELGLLQLKMELFEKSNLNKSAVDVAREILVKKSIIDDYKMSGIIESVEIKSELYSSRNELLDSKRKQRILQILIGVMMLLSGLLVVSYRNSKRHSEQIAIINEQENQITQVELANKEAELVNLSTFALSKNDLLANIIKELEYHTTLLNNKEDQKSLKPLKKKIQNFIDDGLDWETYKAQFTNVYPNFVDYLFSQNPEITNSDIKLCCYLKMNMNTKDIAQLFGLTVRAIENKRYRLRKKLNLETETSLMTFINGAR
;
A
#
# COMPACT_ATOMS: atom_id res chain seq x y z
N MET A 1 4.31 -30.78 0.70
CA MET A 1 4.65 -29.76 -0.32
C MET A 1 5.30 -28.50 0.25
N TYR A 2 5.08 -28.11 1.50
CA TYR A 2 5.69 -26.93 2.17
C TYR A 2 7.22 -27.01 2.39
N LYS A 3 7.82 -28.19 2.45
CA LYS A 3 9.28 -28.36 2.64
C LYS A 3 10.13 -27.99 1.42
N TYR A 4 9.57 -27.94 0.22
CA TYR A 4 10.30 -27.61 -0.99
C TYR A 4 10.37 -26.10 -1.27
N TYR A 5 9.45 -25.28 -0.74
CA TYR A 5 9.49 -23.82 -0.88
C TYR A 5 10.55 -23.17 0.01
N LEU A 6 10.77 -23.67 1.21
CA LEU A 6 11.83 -23.21 2.12
C LEU A 6 13.24 -23.58 1.65
N LEU A 7 13.42 -24.69 0.90
CA LEU A 7 14.70 -25.10 0.34
C LEU A 7 15.10 -24.27 -0.91
N LEU A 8 14.16 -23.71 -1.64
CA LEU A 8 14.43 -22.83 -2.78
C LEU A 8 14.92 -21.43 -2.33
N ILE A 9 14.54 -20.95 -1.16
CA ILE A 9 15.02 -19.68 -0.60
C ILE A 9 16.47 -19.81 -0.09
N PHE A 10 16.86 -20.96 0.46
CA PHE A 10 18.22 -21.19 0.97
C PHE A 10 19.25 -21.65 -0.08
N SER A 11 18.82 -22.23 -1.20
CA SER A 11 19.74 -22.70 -2.25
C SER A 11 20.14 -21.62 -3.27
N LEU A 12 19.52 -20.46 -3.27
CA LEU A 12 19.87 -19.32 -4.16
C LEU A 12 20.93 -18.38 -3.58
N SER A 13 21.46 -18.66 -2.38
CA SER A 13 22.54 -17.88 -1.76
C SER A 13 23.96 -18.34 -2.15
N ALA A 14 24.10 -19.45 -2.86
CA ALA A 14 25.40 -19.94 -3.32
C ALA A 14 25.49 -19.83 -4.87
N GLY A 15 26.19 -18.79 -5.33
CA GLY A 15 26.84 -18.83 -6.64
C GLY A 15 26.05 -18.30 -7.84
N TYR A 16 25.64 -17.04 -7.84
CA TYR A 16 25.53 -16.30 -9.11
C TYR A 16 26.68 -15.31 -9.23
N ALA A 17 27.75 -15.74 -9.88
CA ALA A 17 28.70 -14.84 -10.49
C ALA A 17 27.92 -13.99 -11.51
N TYR A 18 28.01 -12.67 -11.41
CA TYR A 18 27.52 -11.76 -12.42
C TYR A 18 28.18 -12.14 -13.75
N PRO A 19 27.44 -12.30 -14.84
CA PRO A 19 28.09 -12.33 -16.15
C PRO A 19 28.67 -10.94 -16.38
N GLU A 20 29.99 -10.86 -16.39
CA GLU A 20 30.75 -9.64 -16.71
C GLU A 20 30.53 -9.15 -18.16
N ASN A 21 29.71 -9.84 -18.95
CA ASN A 21 29.62 -9.63 -20.39
C ASN A 21 28.35 -8.92 -20.91
N GLU A 22 27.41 -8.48 -20.05
CA GLU A 22 26.31 -7.62 -20.51
C GLU A 22 26.64 -6.11 -20.55
N ASN A 23 27.89 -5.73 -20.27
CA ASN A 23 28.34 -4.33 -20.24
C ASN A 23 28.79 -3.74 -21.58
N LYS A 24 28.58 -4.41 -22.72
CA LYS A 24 29.17 -3.96 -23.99
C LYS A 24 28.39 -2.91 -24.78
N ASN A 25 27.23 -2.40 -24.32
CA ASN A 25 26.48 -1.37 -25.06
C ASN A 25 26.04 -0.14 -24.25
N ILE A 26 26.78 0.24 -23.22
CA ILE A 26 26.52 1.47 -22.45
C ILE A 26 27.74 2.41 -22.53
N GLU A 27 28.26 2.62 -23.70
CA GLU A 27 29.22 3.70 -23.94
C GLU A 27 28.45 5.02 -23.99
N GLY A 28 28.59 5.84 -22.94
CA GLY A 28 28.07 7.22 -22.85
C GLY A 28 27.13 7.54 -21.68
N LYS A 29 26.61 6.59 -20.94
CA LYS A 29 25.77 6.86 -19.75
C LYS A 29 26.61 6.93 -18.47
N ASN A 30 26.37 7.93 -17.65
CA ASN A 30 26.97 8.05 -16.32
C ASN A 30 26.71 6.75 -15.52
N PRO A 31 27.75 6.04 -15.03
CA PRO A 31 27.60 4.73 -14.38
C PRO A 31 26.66 4.72 -13.16
N LYS A 32 26.37 5.90 -12.62
CA LYS A 32 25.39 6.08 -11.53
C LYS A 32 23.94 5.81 -11.96
N PHE A 33 23.58 6.07 -13.21
CA PHE A 33 22.23 5.82 -13.74
C PHE A 33 22.07 4.39 -14.24
N ALA A 34 23.13 3.72 -14.65
CA ALA A 34 23.08 2.32 -15.05
C ALA A 34 22.54 1.38 -13.95
N LEU A 35 22.77 1.72 -12.67
CA LEU A 35 22.24 0.97 -11.54
C LEU A 35 20.71 1.09 -11.44
N ILE A 36 20.14 2.27 -11.70
CA ILE A 36 18.70 2.49 -11.70
C ILE A 36 18.07 1.81 -12.92
N ASP A 37 18.69 1.91 -14.09
CA ASP A 37 18.22 1.23 -15.30
C ASP A 37 18.18 -0.30 -15.10
N SER A 38 19.18 -0.87 -14.43
CA SER A 38 19.21 -2.30 -14.07
C SER A 38 18.07 -2.68 -13.11
N LEU A 39 17.79 -1.85 -12.12
CA LEU A 39 16.66 -2.07 -11.22
C LEU A 39 15.32 -2.04 -11.97
N LEU A 40 15.15 -1.06 -12.85
CA LEU A 40 13.93 -0.90 -13.65
C LEU A 40 13.68 -2.08 -14.59
N ALA A 41 14.74 -2.69 -15.13
CA ALA A 41 14.64 -3.86 -15.99
C ALA A 41 14.01 -5.08 -15.26
N PHE A 42 14.27 -5.24 -13.96
CA PHE A 42 13.72 -6.35 -13.16
C PHE A 42 12.40 -6.02 -12.47
N LYS A 43 12.12 -4.74 -12.21
CA LYS A 43 11.05 -4.24 -11.34
C LYS A 43 9.66 -4.80 -11.64
N THR A 44 9.33 -5.04 -12.91
CA THR A 44 8.00 -5.50 -13.32
C THR A 44 7.90 -7.00 -13.55
N LYS A 45 8.98 -7.61 -14.05
CA LYS A 45 9.00 -9.03 -14.46
C LYS A 45 9.52 -9.96 -13.36
N GLN A 46 10.41 -9.48 -12.51
CA GLN A 46 11.10 -10.24 -11.47
C GLN A 46 11.27 -9.38 -10.19
N PRO A 47 10.16 -9.09 -9.47
CA PRO A 47 10.19 -8.15 -8.33
C PRO A 47 11.15 -8.60 -7.22
N GLU A 48 11.24 -9.90 -6.92
CA GLU A 48 12.17 -10.45 -5.92
C GLU A 48 13.64 -10.20 -6.29
N ARG A 49 13.98 -10.37 -7.57
CA ARG A 49 15.32 -10.05 -8.07
C ARG A 49 15.61 -8.55 -7.99
N ALA A 50 14.63 -7.71 -8.27
CA ALA A 50 14.74 -6.26 -8.12
C ALA A 50 14.97 -5.86 -6.66
N ILE A 51 14.25 -6.47 -5.72
CA ILE A 51 14.43 -6.25 -4.27
C ILE A 51 15.85 -6.65 -3.85
N SER A 52 16.27 -7.88 -4.17
CA SER A 52 17.62 -8.36 -3.84
C SER A 52 18.72 -7.47 -4.41
N PHE A 53 18.58 -7.04 -5.66
CA PHE A 53 19.51 -6.13 -6.31
C PHE A 53 19.56 -4.76 -5.60
N ALA A 54 18.41 -4.17 -5.31
CA ALA A 54 18.31 -2.88 -4.63
C ALA A 54 18.94 -2.93 -3.24
N MET A 55 18.69 -3.99 -2.48
CA MET A 55 19.26 -4.18 -1.15
C MET A 55 20.79 -4.30 -1.19
N LYS A 56 21.34 -5.08 -2.13
CA LYS A 56 22.80 -5.18 -2.34
C LYS A 56 23.44 -3.83 -2.67
N VAL A 57 22.76 -3.00 -3.47
CA VAL A 57 23.25 -1.65 -3.79
C VAL A 57 23.23 -0.75 -2.55
N LEU A 58 22.14 -0.77 -1.80
CA LEU A 58 21.98 0.05 -0.59
C LEU A 58 22.96 -0.34 0.54
N GLN A 59 23.33 -1.62 0.64
CA GLN A 59 24.31 -2.11 1.61
C GLN A 59 25.75 -1.67 1.29
N ARG A 60 26.07 -1.29 0.06
CA ARG A 60 27.42 -0.79 -0.26
C ARG A 60 27.71 0.49 0.52
N GLN A 61 28.86 0.52 1.19
CA GLN A 61 29.26 1.59 2.12
C GLN A 61 29.12 3.01 1.55
N LYS A 62 29.42 3.21 0.27
CA LYS A 62 29.31 4.51 -0.40
C LYS A 62 27.87 5.03 -0.56
N TYR A 63 26.87 4.15 -0.64
CA TYR A 63 25.45 4.51 -0.74
C TYR A 63 24.81 4.64 0.65
N ALA A 64 25.20 3.81 1.60
CA ALA A 64 24.75 3.89 2.98
C ALA A 64 25.29 5.13 3.71
N SER A 65 26.40 5.71 3.24
CA SER A 65 27.05 6.86 3.88
C SER A 65 26.37 8.22 3.64
N GLY A 66 25.31 8.27 2.82
CA GLY A 66 24.66 9.52 2.38
C GLY A 66 25.49 10.34 1.39
N GLU A 67 26.54 9.74 0.79
CA GLU A 67 27.37 10.38 -0.23
C GLU A 67 26.58 10.62 -1.53
N TYR A 68 25.61 9.72 -1.84
CA TYR A 68 24.76 9.80 -3.02
C TYR A 68 23.26 9.81 -2.67
N PRO A 69 22.76 10.82 -1.96
CA PRO A 69 21.41 10.80 -1.39
C PRO A 69 20.30 10.73 -2.45
N LYS A 70 20.56 11.21 -3.67
CA LYS A 70 19.57 11.10 -4.76
C LYS A 70 19.39 9.67 -5.27
N ILE A 71 20.50 8.92 -5.36
CA ILE A 71 20.46 7.51 -5.80
C ILE A 71 19.85 6.66 -4.70
N GLU A 72 20.28 6.84 -3.48
CA GLU A 72 19.72 6.18 -2.30
C GLU A 72 18.20 6.40 -2.23
N SER A 73 17.74 7.65 -2.34
CA SER A 73 16.32 7.97 -2.39
C SER A 73 15.58 7.28 -3.54
N ALA A 74 16.17 7.21 -4.74
CA ALA A 74 15.56 6.53 -5.88
C ALA A 74 15.40 5.02 -5.63
N PHE A 75 16.41 4.36 -5.06
CA PHE A 75 16.32 2.95 -4.72
C PHE A 75 15.23 2.67 -3.67
N TYR A 76 15.17 3.45 -2.60
CA TYR A 76 14.10 3.33 -1.60
C TYR A 76 12.71 3.60 -2.22
N ASN A 77 12.58 4.61 -3.09
CA ASN A 77 11.31 4.85 -3.78
C ASN A 77 10.89 3.64 -4.63
N HIS A 78 11.80 3.07 -5.42
CA HIS A 78 11.48 1.91 -6.25
C HIS A 78 11.17 0.65 -5.42
N LEU A 79 11.85 0.43 -4.30
CA LEU A 79 11.49 -0.62 -3.35
C LEU A 79 10.05 -0.41 -2.83
N GLY A 80 9.73 0.81 -2.39
CA GLY A 80 8.37 1.15 -1.97
C GLY A 80 7.32 0.85 -3.05
N GLU A 81 7.60 1.20 -4.31
CA GLU A 81 6.69 0.91 -5.43
C GLU A 81 6.54 -0.60 -5.71
N ILE A 82 7.61 -1.39 -5.55
CA ILE A 82 7.54 -2.85 -5.68
C ILE A 82 6.64 -3.43 -4.59
N TYR A 83 6.88 -3.08 -3.33
CA TYR A 83 6.07 -3.57 -2.21
C TYR A 83 4.60 -3.12 -2.31
N LEU A 84 4.34 -1.90 -2.82
CA LEU A 84 2.97 -1.42 -3.04
C LEU A 84 2.24 -2.26 -4.11
N ARG A 85 2.94 -2.65 -5.19
CA ARG A 85 2.40 -3.57 -6.21
C ARG A 85 2.16 -4.99 -5.69
N MET A 86 2.99 -5.44 -4.77
CA MET A 86 2.80 -6.72 -4.07
C MET A 86 1.69 -6.66 -3.00
N ASN A 87 0.97 -5.53 -2.93
CA ASN A 87 -0.08 -5.27 -1.94
C ASN A 87 0.41 -5.35 -0.48
N LEU A 88 1.61 -4.86 -0.25
CA LEU A 88 2.28 -4.77 1.05
C LEU A 88 2.49 -3.29 1.44
N PRO A 89 1.39 -2.53 1.71
CA PRO A 89 1.47 -1.09 1.89
C PRO A 89 2.28 -0.64 3.11
N SER A 90 2.34 -1.45 4.16
CA SER A 90 3.13 -1.11 5.36
C SER A 90 4.63 -1.12 5.08
N GLN A 91 5.12 -2.11 4.30
CA GLN A 91 6.50 -2.16 3.85
C GLN A 91 6.80 -1.01 2.88
N ALA A 92 5.90 -0.78 1.91
CA ALA A 92 6.01 0.32 0.97
C ALA A 92 6.15 1.66 1.70
N LEU A 93 5.33 1.90 2.74
CA LEU A 93 5.39 3.11 3.57
C LEU A 93 6.77 3.29 4.20
N SER A 94 7.33 2.21 4.73
CA SER A 94 8.64 2.24 5.34
C SER A 94 9.73 2.70 4.38
N TYR A 95 9.73 2.16 3.17
CA TYR A 95 10.70 2.54 2.15
C TYR A 95 10.49 3.96 1.62
N PHE A 96 9.25 4.42 1.47
CA PHE A 96 8.99 5.81 1.09
C PHE A 96 9.40 6.81 2.17
N ILE A 97 9.28 6.46 3.45
CA ILE A 97 9.79 7.25 4.56
C ILE A 97 11.32 7.37 4.45
N GLU A 98 12.03 6.26 4.19
CA GLU A 98 13.49 6.29 4.00
C GLU A 98 13.87 7.13 2.76
N ALA A 99 13.15 6.96 1.63
CA ALA A 99 13.38 7.80 0.45
C ALA A 99 13.26 9.30 0.76
N LYS A 100 12.27 9.67 1.57
CA LYS A 100 12.08 11.07 1.98
C LYS A 100 13.15 11.56 2.95
N ARG A 101 13.62 10.68 3.85
CA ARG A 101 14.65 11.00 4.84
C ARG A 101 16.02 11.29 4.20
N THR A 102 16.33 10.62 3.09
CA THR A 102 17.58 10.89 2.36
C THR A 102 17.61 12.28 1.70
N LEU A 103 16.45 12.91 1.48
CA LEU A 103 16.29 14.22 0.84
C LEU A 103 15.43 15.19 1.68
N PRO A 104 15.72 15.42 2.96
CA PRO A 104 14.80 16.07 3.90
C PRO A 104 14.46 17.53 3.55
N ARG A 105 15.37 18.23 2.84
CA ARG A 105 15.20 19.65 2.47
C ARG A 105 14.64 19.86 1.06
N LYS A 106 14.39 18.79 0.30
CA LYS A 106 13.85 18.90 -1.07
C LYS A 106 12.35 18.69 -1.08
N LYS A 107 11.65 19.49 -1.90
CA LYS A 107 10.27 19.21 -2.26
C LYS A 107 10.27 17.95 -3.14
N THR A 108 9.58 16.90 -2.70
CA THR A 108 9.50 15.59 -3.37
C THR A 108 8.03 15.21 -3.60
N PRO A 109 7.30 15.94 -4.48
CA PRO A 109 5.86 15.76 -4.63
C PRO A 109 5.49 14.35 -5.08
N TRP A 110 6.31 13.68 -5.90
CA TRP A 110 6.08 12.29 -6.27
C TRP A 110 6.12 11.32 -5.09
N LEU A 111 6.93 11.58 -4.07
CA LEU A 111 6.87 10.80 -2.83
C LEU A 111 5.59 11.08 -2.03
N ASP A 112 5.11 12.34 -2.04
CA ASP A 112 3.81 12.65 -1.42
C ASP A 112 2.66 11.94 -2.17
N VAL A 113 2.73 11.77 -3.51
CA VAL A 113 1.82 10.90 -4.29
C VAL A 113 1.93 9.44 -3.84
N GLN A 114 3.15 8.92 -3.65
CA GLN A 114 3.32 7.53 -3.19
C GLN A 114 2.78 7.31 -1.77
N PHE A 115 2.94 8.27 -0.87
CA PHE A 115 2.28 8.22 0.44
C PHE A 115 0.75 8.18 0.29
N GLY A 116 0.21 8.98 -0.61
CA GLY A 116 -1.21 8.95 -0.95
C GLY A 116 -1.66 7.57 -1.42
N ASN A 117 -0.90 6.93 -2.32
CA ASN A 117 -1.19 5.59 -2.83
C ASN A 117 -1.18 4.53 -1.71
N VAL A 118 -0.22 4.61 -0.77
CA VAL A 118 -0.16 3.72 0.40
C VAL A 118 -1.40 3.88 1.26
N TYR A 119 -1.73 5.10 1.66
CA TYR A 119 -2.90 5.37 2.49
C TYR A 119 -4.21 4.98 1.80
N PHE A 120 -4.29 5.13 0.48
CA PHE A 120 -5.41 4.67 -0.32
C PHE A 120 -5.57 3.14 -0.22
N GLN A 121 -4.51 2.37 -0.40
CA GLN A 121 -4.56 0.91 -0.24
C GLN A 121 -4.90 0.46 1.18
N GLN A 122 -4.57 1.26 2.19
CA GLN A 122 -4.91 1.01 3.59
C GLN A 122 -6.35 1.41 3.95
N GLY A 123 -7.09 2.05 3.04
CA GLY A 123 -8.42 2.60 3.31
C GLY A 123 -8.40 3.87 4.17
N GLU A 124 -7.23 4.48 4.36
CA GLU A 124 -7.06 5.69 5.15
C GLU A 124 -7.33 6.96 4.31
N TRP A 125 -8.58 7.11 3.85
CA TRP A 125 -8.97 8.09 2.84
C TRP A 125 -8.56 9.53 3.16
N LEU A 126 -8.71 9.96 4.42
CA LEU A 126 -8.36 11.33 4.82
C LEU A 126 -6.84 11.59 4.80
N LYS A 127 -6.02 10.61 5.16
CA LYS A 127 -4.56 10.74 5.05
C LYS A 127 -4.12 10.72 3.59
N SER A 128 -4.74 9.86 2.79
CA SER A 128 -4.52 9.79 1.35
C SER A 128 -4.83 11.14 0.69
N LYS A 129 -6.00 11.72 0.97
CA LYS A 129 -6.42 13.03 0.47
C LYS A 129 -5.39 14.12 0.79
N LYS A 130 -4.98 14.24 2.06
CA LYS A 130 -3.97 15.21 2.48
C LYS A 130 -2.63 15.05 1.75
N ALA A 131 -2.22 13.81 1.49
CA ALA A 131 -0.97 13.55 0.79
C ALA A 131 -1.04 13.98 -0.68
N TYR A 132 -2.16 13.72 -1.36
CA TYR A 132 -2.34 14.17 -2.76
C TYR A 132 -2.56 15.68 -2.87
N GLU A 133 -3.28 16.31 -1.95
CA GLU A 133 -3.44 17.78 -1.90
C GLU A 133 -2.08 18.46 -1.75
N LYS A 134 -1.23 17.95 -0.85
CA LYS A 134 0.14 18.45 -0.69
C LYS A 134 0.99 18.25 -1.93
N ALA A 135 0.88 17.10 -2.60
CA ALA A 135 1.58 16.87 -3.85
C ALA A 135 1.11 17.85 -4.94
N LEU A 136 -0.21 18.04 -5.07
CA LEU A 136 -0.83 18.96 -6.03
C LEU A 136 -0.36 20.40 -5.80
N GLU A 137 -0.37 20.88 -4.55
CA GLU A 137 0.13 22.21 -4.19
C GLU A 137 1.57 22.43 -4.66
N ILE A 138 2.45 21.44 -4.47
CA ILE A 138 3.84 21.55 -4.91
C ILE A 138 3.95 21.52 -6.44
N PHE A 139 3.17 20.65 -7.12
CA PHE A 139 3.17 20.60 -8.59
C PHE A 139 2.62 21.86 -9.26
N THR A 140 1.70 22.58 -8.60
CA THR A 140 1.12 23.83 -9.12
C THR A 140 2.02 25.04 -8.90
N THR A 141 2.98 24.98 -7.96
CA THR A 141 3.90 26.10 -7.72
C THR A 141 4.88 26.24 -8.87
N LYS A 142 5.00 27.47 -9.46
CA LYS A 142 5.87 27.81 -10.61
C LYS A 142 7.36 27.46 -10.46
N PHE A 143 7.81 27.04 -9.28
CA PHE A 143 9.20 26.70 -8.98
C PHE A 143 9.56 25.24 -9.26
N PHE A 144 8.63 24.43 -9.76
CA PHE A 144 8.94 23.04 -10.07
C PHE A 144 9.53 22.89 -11.50
N SER A 145 10.65 23.55 -11.76
CA SER A 145 11.55 23.21 -12.88
C SER A 145 12.46 22.05 -12.48
N GLY A 146 11.87 20.90 -12.16
CA GLY A 146 12.61 19.72 -11.77
C GLY A 146 13.29 19.08 -12.97
N LYS A 147 14.63 19.12 -13.06
CA LYS A 147 15.36 18.19 -13.92
C LYS A 147 15.08 16.78 -13.41
N ARG A 148 14.63 15.90 -14.28
CA ARG A 148 14.62 14.45 -13.99
C ARG A 148 16.02 14.01 -13.59
N LEU A 149 16.10 12.87 -12.88
CA LEU A 149 17.38 12.24 -12.55
C LEU A 149 18.22 11.91 -13.80
N ASP A 150 17.57 11.79 -14.99
CA ASP A 150 18.20 11.58 -16.29
C ASP A 150 18.71 12.86 -16.98
N GLY A 151 18.61 14.02 -16.33
CA GLY A 151 19.10 15.30 -16.84
C GLY A 151 18.17 16.04 -17.79
N LYS A 152 17.03 15.45 -18.21
CA LYS A 152 16.04 16.10 -19.08
C LYS A 152 15.17 17.08 -18.30
N VAL A 153 14.93 18.26 -18.87
CA VAL A 153 14.04 19.28 -18.27
C VAL A 153 12.59 18.82 -18.42
N SER A 154 11.87 18.69 -17.32
CA SER A 154 10.50 18.18 -17.34
C SER A 154 9.47 19.24 -16.99
N GLY A 155 9.16 20.11 -17.94
CA GLY A 155 7.89 20.87 -17.89
C GLY A 155 6.66 19.92 -17.90
N GLY A 156 6.76 18.80 -18.64
CA GLY A 156 5.74 17.75 -18.67
C GLY A 156 5.51 17.00 -17.36
N ASN A 157 6.52 16.87 -16.49
CA ASN A 157 6.37 16.21 -15.19
C ASN A 157 5.51 17.00 -14.19
N SER A 158 5.43 18.31 -14.31
CA SER A 158 4.53 19.10 -13.46
C SER A 158 3.07 18.87 -13.83
N ILE A 159 2.76 18.85 -15.12
CA ILE A 159 1.39 18.58 -15.63
C ILE A 159 0.97 17.15 -15.30
N ALA A 160 1.82 16.17 -15.56
CA ALA A 160 1.55 14.78 -15.21
C ALA A 160 1.34 14.58 -13.69
N GLY A 161 2.14 15.27 -12.87
CA GLY A 161 1.99 15.25 -11.41
C GLY A 161 0.69 15.88 -10.92
N GLN A 162 0.30 17.02 -11.51
CA GLN A 162 -0.97 17.68 -11.23
C GLN A 162 -2.14 16.77 -11.62
N SER A 163 -2.13 16.26 -12.85
CA SER A 163 -3.18 15.36 -13.37
C SER A 163 -3.32 14.10 -12.52
N THR A 164 -2.20 13.47 -12.14
CA THR A 164 -2.21 12.29 -11.27
C THR A 164 -2.81 12.63 -9.90
N SER A 165 -2.41 13.74 -9.30
CA SER A 165 -2.93 14.16 -7.99
C SER A 165 -4.43 14.45 -8.04
N LEU A 166 -4.89 15.16 -9.07
CA LEU A 166 -6.31 15.46 -9.31
C LEU A 166 -7.12 14.17 -9.52
N SER A 167 -6.63 13.27 -10.36
CA SER A 167 -7.28 11.98 -10.62
C SER A 167 -7.41 11.13 -9.34
N ASN A 168 -6.36 11.09 -8.54
CA ASN A 168 -6.36 10.35 -7.28
C ASN A 168 -7.28 11.01 -6.23
N LEU A 169 -7.35 12.34 -6.18
CA LEU A 169 -8.31 13.05 -5.34
C LEU A 169 -9.76 12.73 -5.75
N GLY A 170 -10.06 12.72 -7.04
CA GLY A 170 -11.37 12.30 -7.54
C GLY A 170 -11.71 10.86 -7.13
N MET A 171 -10.75 9.93 -7.20
CA MET A 171 -10.95 8.55 -6.75
C MET A 171 -11.26 8.46 -5.24
N ILE A 172 -10.63 9.30 -4.41
CA ILE A 172 -10.93 9.37 -2.97
C ILE A 172 -12.34 9.88 -2.75
N GLU A 173 -12.76 10.92 -3.47
CA GLU A 173 -14.11 11.47 -3.33
C GLU A 173 -15.18 10.42 -3.70
N ILE A 174 -14.90 9.56 -4.68
CA ILE A 174 -15.78 8.39 -4.98
C ILE A 174 -15.88 7.45 -3.76
N GLN A 175 -14.75 7.15 -3.08
CA GLN A 175 -14.77 6.29 -1.89
C GLN A 175 -15.52 6.92 -0.71
N LEU A 176 -15.59 8.25 -0.70
CA LEU A 176 -16.34 9.04 0.30
C LEU A 176 -17.80 9.31 -0.14
N ASN A 177 -18.24 8.79 -1.30
CA ASN A 177 -19.54 9.02 -1.93
C ASN A 177 -19.81 10.51 -2.30
N ASN A 178 -18.76 11.32 -2.48
CA ASN A 178 -18.84 12.72 -2.88
C ASN A 178 -18.69 12.86 -4.39
N TYR A 179 -19.66 12.41 -5.15
CA TYR A 179 -19.58 12.29 -6.62
C TYR A 179 -19.43 13.65 -7.31
N GLU A 180 -20.05 14.71 -6.80
CA GLU A 180 -19.90 16.07 -7.33
C GLU A 180 -18.45 16.58 -7.20
N SER A 181 -17.81 16.33 -6.05
CA SER A 181 -16.41 16.69 -5.86
C SER A 181 -15.48 15.88 -6.74
N ALA A 182 -15.77 14.59 -6.93
CA ALA A 182 -15.01 13.73 -7.83
C ALA A 182 -15.09 14.21 -9.28
N LEU A 183 -16.29 14.64 -9.73
CA LEU A 183 -16.51 15.23 -11.04
C LEU A 183 -15.61 16.43 -11.28
N VAL A 184 -15.59 17.38 -10.34
CA VAL A 184 -14.76 18.61 -10.44
C VAL A 184 -13.27 18.26 -10.56
N TYR A 185 -12.79 17.27 -9.84
CA TYR A 185 -11.38 16.86 -9.93
C TYR A 185 -11.05 16.20 -11.27
N PHE A 186 -11.91 15.34 -11.80
CA PHE A 186 -11.68 14.70 -13.09
C PHE A 186 -11.78 15.69 -14.26
N GLU A 187 -12.74 16.62 -14.23
CA GLU A 187 -12.86 17.67 -15.25
C GLU A 187 -11.61 18.57 -15.30
N LYS A 188 -11.10 18.99 -14.13
CA LYS A 188 -9.84 19.73 -14.05
C LYS A 188 -8.65 18.93 -14.61
N ALA A 189 -8.61 17.62 -14.33
CA ALA A 189 -7.56 16.77 -14.87
C ALA A 189 -7.67 16.62 -16.40
N ILE A 190 -8.88 16.54 -16.94
CA ILE A 190 -9.15 16.49 -18.38
C ILE A 190 -8.70 17.80 -19.05
N GLU A 191 -9.12 18.94 -18.52
CA GLU A 191 -8.78 20.26 -19.06
C GLU A 191 -7.25 20.47 -19.12
N LEU A 192 -6.57 20.17 -18.01
CA LEU A 192 -5.12 20.29 -17.92
C LEU A 192 -4.39 19.39 -18.94
N ASN A 193 -4.83 18.15 -19.10
CA ASN A 193 -4.22 17.23 -20.04
C ASN A 193 -4.57 17.55 -21.50
N ARG A 194 -5.78 18.06 -21.75
CA ARG A 194 -6.19 18.52 -23.08
C ARG A 194 -5.28 19.62 -23.58
N GLU A 195 -5.04 20.66 -22.77
CA GLU A 195 -4.12 21.73 -23.14
C GLU A 195 -2.71 21.22 -23.47
N ASN A 196 -2.25 20.21 -22.74
CA ASN A 196 -0.93 19.62 -22.97
C ASN A 196 -0.91 18.79 -24.26
N TYR A 197 -1.98 18.02 -24.53
CA TYR A 197 -2.12 17.20 -25.72
C TYR A 197 -2.23 18.05 -26.99
N ASP A 198 -3.00 19.15 -26.93
CA ASP A 198 -3.20 20.06 -28.07
C ASP A 198 -1.91 20.85 -28.43
N LYS A 199 -1.06 21.12 -27.44
CA LYS A 199 0.23 21.82 -27.61
C LYS A 199 1.37 20.91 -28.09
N GLU A 200 1.23 19.59 -27.98
CA GLU A 200 2.28 18.66 -28.36
C GLU A 200 2.25 18.35 -29.86
N ASN A 201 3.37 18.61 -30.53
CA ASN A 201 3.52 18.41 -31.97
C ASN A 201 4.41 17.21 -32.33
N ASP A 202 5.22 16.71 -31.40
CA ASP A 202 6.04 15.51 -31.60
C ASP A 202 5.16 14.26 -31.51
N GLY A 203 5.12 13.45 -32.58
CA GLY A 203 4.24 12.28 -32.67
C GLY A 203 4.47 11.23 -31.59
N GLU A 204 5.74 10.93 -31.25
CA GLU A 204 6.07 9.95 -30.19
C GLU A 204 5.72 10.49 -28.80
N VAL A 205 6.06 11.75 -28.53
CA VAL A 205 5.72 12.41 -27.25
C VAL A 205 4.21 12.56 -27.13
N LYS A 206 3.51 12.88 -28.21
CA LYS A 206 2.05 13.02 -28.27
C LYS A 206 1.32 11.71 -27.88
N LEU A 207 1.81 10.57 -28.33
CA LEU A 207 1.28 9.26 -27.92
C LEU A 207 1.43 9.03 -26.40
N GLY A 208 2.58 9.41 -25.84
CA GLY A 208 2.79 9.36 -24.38
C GLY A 208 1.85 10.29 -23.60
N VAL A 209 1.56 11.48 -24.13
CA VAL A 209 0.64 12.46 -23.55
C VAL A 209 -0.81 11.99 -23.69
N LEU A 210 -1.16 11.28 -24.77
CA LEU A 210 -2.50 10.77 -25.03
C LEU A 210 -3.01 9.88 -23.89
N SER A 211 -2.17 8.99 -23.36
CA SER A 211 -2.56 8.13 -22.23
C SER A 211 -2.91 8.95 -20.98
N SER A 212 -2.17 10.03 -20.73
CA SER A 212 -2.44 10.95 -19.62
C SER A 212 -3.74 11.72 -19.81
N TYR A 213 -4.08 12.07 -21.06
CA TYR A 213 -5.33 12.73 -21.41
C TYR A 213 -6.53 11.80 -21.27
N LEU A 214 -6.43 10.55 -21.71
CA LEU A 214 -7.53 9.59 -21.69
C LEU A 214 -7.79 8.95 -20.31
N ASN A 215 -6.81 8.89 -19.43
CA ASN A 215 -7.00 8.28 -18.12
C ASN A 215 -8.09 8.98 -17.26
N PRO A 216 -8.14 10.32 -17.14
CA PRO A 216 -9.24 11.00 -16.46
C PRO A 216 -10.61 10.79 -17.14
N HIS A 217 -10.68 10.65 -18.47
CA HIS A 217 -11.92 10.30 -19.17
C HIS A 217 -12.44 8.92 -18.74
N TYR A 218 -11.55 7.93 -18.62
CA TYR A 218 -11.92 6.62 -18.10
C TYR A 218 -12.43 6.71 -16.64
N LEU A 219 -11.75 7.45 -15.78
CA LEU A 219 -12.16 7.64 -14.39
C LEU A 219 -13.50 8.39 -14.28
N LEU A 220 -13.74 9.34 -15.16
CA LEU A 220 -15.01 10.05 -15.26
C LEU A 220 -16.14 9.13 -15.77
N ALA A 221 -15.84 8.24 -16.71
CA ALA A 221 -16.80 7.23 -17.15
C ALA A 221 -17.18 6.26 -16.01
N ASP A 222 -16.20 5.81 -15.22
CA ASP A 222 -16.42 4.96 -14.03
C ASP A 222 -17.24 5.69 -12.96
N LEU A 223 -16.98 7.00 -12.76
CA LEU A 223 -17.79 7.85 -11.87
C LEU A 223 -19.24 7.92 -12.34
N TYR A 224 -19.49 8.26 -13.61
CA TYR A 224 -20.85 8.36 -14.16
C TYR A 224 -21.57 7.03 -14.10
N PHE A 225 -20.86 5.92 -14.36
CA PHE A 225 -21.43 4.58 -14.19
C PHE A 225 -21.89 4.34 -12.74
N LYS A 226 -21.05 4.62 -11.74
CA LYS A 226 -21.37 4.48 -10.32
C LYS A 226 -22.49 5.39 -9.87
N TRP A 227 -22.62 6.54 -10.52
CA TRP A 227 -23.70 7.51 -10.28
C TRP A 227 -25.02 7.15 -11.00
N GLY A 228 -25.00 6.10 -11.84
CA GLY A 228 -26.16 5.66 -12.60
C GLY A 228 -26.41 6.44 -13.90
N MET A 229 -25.48 7.31 -14.30
CA MET A 229 -25.58 8.17 -15.51
C MET A 229 -24.97 7.46 -16.72
N LEU A 230 -25.59 6.39 -17.19
CA LEU A 230 -25.00 5.49 -18.19
C LEU A 230 -24.69 6.19 -19.53
N ASP A 231 -25.54 7.11 -20.00
CA ASP A 231 -25.32 7.85 -21.23
C ASP A 231 -24.08 8.74 -21.17
N LEU A 232 -23.86 9.38 -20.02
CA LEU A 232 -22.66 10.19 -19.79
C LEU A 232 -21.40 9.32 -19.68
N ALA A 233 -21.51 8.15 -19.04
CA ALA A 233 -20.44 7.17 -19.02
C ALA A 233 -20.05 6.73 -20.44
N MET A 234 -21.03 6.36 -21.26
CA MET A 234 -20.80 5.96 -22.65
C MET A 234 -20.22 7.08 -23.49
N LYS A 235 -20.63 8.32 -23.27
CA LYS A 235 -20.03 9.51 -23.95
C LYS A 235 -18.53 9.65 -23.64
N GLN A 236 -18.12 9.43 -22.40
CA GLN A 236 -16.70 9.47 -22.06
C GLN A 236 -15.93 8.30 -22.69
N LEU A 237 -16.52 7.11 -22.72
CA LEU A 237 -15.94 5.93 -23.35
C LEU A 237 -15.80 6.08 -24.87
N SER A 238 -16.73 6.79 -25.54
CA SER A 238 -16.64 7.06 -26.97
C SER A 238 -15.47 7.99 -27.33
N ILE A 239 -15.08 8.90 -26.41
CA ILE A 239 -13.87 9.73 -26.60
C ILE A 239 -12.62 8.86 -26.57
N ILE A 240 -12.59 7.87 -25.66
CA ILE A 240 -11.46 6.91 -25.59
C ILE A 240 -11.38 6.10 -26.88
N ASP A 241 -12.51 5.61 -27.40
CA ASP A 241 -12.54 4.89 -28.67
C ASP A 241 -12.01 5.74 -29.82
N ALA A 242 -12.53 6.94 -29.97
CA ALA A 242 -12.17 7.83 -31.09
C ALA A 242 -10.66 8.13 -31.15
N LEU A 243 -9.98 8.16 -30.00
CA LEU A 243 -8.58 8.54 -29.94
C LEU A 243 -7.63 7.33 -29.76
N ALA A 244 -8.05 6.27 -29.09
CA ALA A 244 -7.18 5.13 -28.78
C ALA A 244 -7.30 3.98 -29.78
N LEU A 245 -8.49 3.72 -30.37
CA LEU A 245 -8.66 2.64 -31.36
C LEU A 245 -7.78 2.79 -32.59
N PRO A 246 -7.67 3.97 -33.22
CA PRO A 246 -6.80 4.14 -34.39
C PRO A 246 -5.33 3.82 -34.07
N VAL A 247 -4.88 4.14 -32.85
CA VAL A 247 -3.51 3.81 -32.40
C VAL A 247 -3.36 2.30 -32.19
N TYR A 248 -4.38 1.67 -31.58
CA TYR A 248 -4.41 0.22 -31.34
C TYR A 248 -4.39 -0.57 -32.64
N GLU A 249 -5.15 -0.15 -33.66
CA GLU A 249 -5.24 -0.83 -34.96
C GLU A 249 -3.96 -0.72 -35.80
N GLN A 250 -3.17 0.34 -35.57
CA GLN A 250 -1.93 0.59 -36.31
C GLN A 250 -0.69 -0.04 -35.67
N MET A 251 -0.75 -0.41 -34.37
CA MET A 251 0.42 -0.87 -33.61
C MET A 251 0.13 -2.21 -32.95
N ASP A 252 1.03 -3.17 -33.10
CA ASP A 252 0.99 -4.43 -32.37
C ASP A 252 1.55 -4.24 -30.94
N LEU A 253 0.82 -4.71 -29.93
CA LEU A 253 1.23 -4.66 -28.53
C LEU A 253 2.57 -5.37 -28.29
N GLU A 254 2.83 -6.45 -29.01
CA GLU A 254 4.08 -7.23 -28.87
C GLU A 254 5.30 -6.45 -29.40
N SER A 255 5.09 -5.52 -30.35
CA SER A 255 6.14 -4.64 -30.88
C SER A 255 6.48 -3.47 -29.95
N ILE A 256 5.64 -3.18 -28.93
CA ILE A 256 5.84 -2.03 -28.04
C ILE A 256 6.93 -2.35 -27.01
N PRO A 257 8.02 -1.56 -26.95
CA PRO A 257 9.05 -1.75 -25.96
C PRO A 257 8.47 -1.71 -24.54
N SER A 258 8.89 -2.63 -23.66
CA SER A 258 8.44 -2.68 -22.27
C SER A 258 8.76 -1.39 -21.48
N GLN A 259 9.63 -0.56 -21.99
CA GLN A 259 10.05 0.72 -21.45
C GLN A 259 9.11 1.87 -21.86
N ASP A 260 8.31 1.72 -22.93
CA ASP A 260 7.31 2.72 -23.33
C ASP A 260 6.07 2.64 -22.44
N MET A 261 6.17 3.29 -21.29
CA MET A 261 5.09 3.34 -20.30
C MET A 261 3.87 4.13 -20.78
N GLY A 262 4.05 5.09 -21.68
CA GLY A 262 2.97 5.92 -22.22
C GLY A 262 2.04 5.11 -23.11
N LEU A 263 2.59 4.46 -24.11
CA LEU A 263 1.84 3.64 -25.06
C LEU A 263 1.21 2.41 -24.39
N ARG A 264 1.97 1.73 -23.53
CA ARG A 264 1.43 0.61 -22.71
C ARG A 264 0.27 1.07 -21.81
N SER A 265 0.33 2.29 -21.25
CA SER A 265 -0.78 2.84 -20.46
C SER A 265 -2.01 3.13 -21.32
N LEU A 266 -1.84 3.55 -22.58
CA LEU A 266 -2.93 3.76 -23.52
C LEU A 266 -3.70 2.46 -23.77
N TYR A 267 -3.00 1.35 -24.06
CA TYR A 267 -3.61 0.03 -24.24
C TYR A 267 -4.37 -0.42 -22.99
N ARG A 268 -3.76 -0.23 -21.82
CA ARG A 268 -4.43 -0.54 -20.55
C ARG A 268 -5.73 0.25 -20.37
N ILE A 269 -5.73 1.55 -20.67
CA ILE A 269 -6.92 2.40 -20.57
C ILE A 269 -8.00 1.92 -21.53
N LEU A 270 -7.63 1.59 -22.76
CA LEU A 270 -8.54 1.05 -23.77
C LEU A 270 -9.17 -0.28 -23.28
N GLY A 271 -8.37 -1.19 -22.79
CA GLY A 271 -8.88 -2.45 -22.23
C GLY A 271 -9.81 -2.26 -21.03
N LEU A 272 -9.50 -1.29 -20.14
CA LEU A 272 -10.36 -0.92 -19.01
C LEU A 272 -11.68 -0.27 -19.48
N ALA A 273 -11.64 0.56 -20.52
CA ALA A 273 -12.83 1.16 -21.10
C ALA A 273 -13.79 0.09 -21.62
N TYR A 274 -13.26 -0.92 -22.33
CA TYR A 274 -14.08 -2.02 -22.83
C TYR A 274 -14.56 -2.96 -21.71
N ASN A 275 -13.77 -3.10 -20.66
CA ASN A 275 -14.23 -3.82 -19.46
C ASN A 275 -15.41 -3.08 -18.78
N LEU A 276 -15.39 -1.76 -18.71
CA LEU A 276 -16.52 -0.97 -18.21
C LEU A 276 -17.74 -1.06 -19.14
N LYS A 277 -17.53 -1.02 -20.47
CA LYS A 277 -18.61 -1.27 -21.45
C LYS A 277 -19.27 -2.63 -21.27
N THR A 278 -18.48 -3.67 -20.96
CA THR A 278 -19.04 -5.00 -20.64
C THR A 278 -20.09 -4.92 -19.54
N ILE A 279 -19.82 -4.15 -18.49
CA ILE A 279 -20.75 -3.99 -17.36
C ILE A 279 -21.97 -3.16 -17.80
N ILE A 280 -21.73 -2.02 -18.45
CA ILE A 280 -22.82 -1.11 -18.90
C ILE A 280 -23.77 -1.85 -19.82
N TYR A 281 -23.26 -2.55 -20.84
CA TYR A 281 -24.12 -3.34 -21.75
C TYR A 281 -24.83 -4.49 -21.05
N THR A 282 -24.19 -5.09 -20.04
CA THR A 282 -24.85 -6.09 -19.18
C THR A 282 -26.04 -5.47 -18.45
N ASP A 283 -25.89 -4.28 -17.88
CA ASP A 283 -26.95 -3.59 -17.16
C ASP A 283 -28.10 -3.18 -18.08
N GLN A 284 -27.80 -2.81 -19.31
CA GLN A 284 -28.77 -2.53 -20.37
C GLN A 284 -29.40 -3.79 -21.01
N ASN A 285 -29.04 -5.00 -20.56
CA ASN A 285 -29.42 -6.28 -21.15
C ASN A 285 -29.00 -6.46 -22.63
N ASN A 286 -28.03 -5.69 -23.10
CA ASN A 286 -27.43 -5.86 -24.43
C ASN A 286 -26.28 -6.88 -24.35
N PHE A 287 -26.62 -8.15 -24.24
CA PHE A 287 -25.66 -9.21 -23.97
C PHE A 287 -24.69 -9.48 -25.11
N GLN A 288 -25.11 -9.22 -26.37
CA GLN A 288 -24.20 -9.37 -27.50
C GLN A 288 -23.10 -8.31 -27.45
N ALA A 289 -23.46 -7.04 -27.28
CA ALA A 289 -22.46 -5.96 -27.14
C ALA A 289 -21.59 -6.16 -25.89
N SER A 290 -22.15 -6.67 -24.79
CA SER A 290 -21.39 -7.02 -23.59
C SER A 290 -20.35 -8.11 -23.88
N LYS A 291 -20.71 -9.15 -24.63
CA LYS A 291 -19.79 -10.22 -25.04
C LYS A 291 -18.66 -9.69 -25.93
N ASP A 292 -19.02 -8.86 -26.93
CA ASP A 292 -18.03 -8.30 -27.87
C ASP A 292 -17.04 -7.36 -27.13
N ALA A 293 -17.55 -6.52 -26.23
CA ALA A 293 -16.72 -5.67 -25.37
C ALA A 293 -15.80 -6.49 -24.45
N PHE A 294 -16.30 -7.58 -23.87
CA PHE A 294 -15.49 -8.49 -23.07
C PHE A 294 -14.36 -9.12 -23.88
N LEU A 295 -14.66 -9.68 -25.06
CA LEU A 295 -13.64 -10.31 -25.91
C LEU A 295 -12.55 -9.33 -26.31
N PHE A 296 -12.94 -8.10 -26.66
CA PHE A 296 -11.97 -7.05 -26.94
C PHE A 296 -11.14 -6.68 -25.70
N SER A 297 -11.77 -6.51 -24.53
CA SER A 297 -11.03 -6.20 -23.31
C SER A 297 -10.00 -7.26 -22.97
N VAL A 298 -10.34 -8.54 -23.11
CA VAL A 298 -9.44 -9.68 -22.88
C VAL A 298 -8.26 -9.66 -23.87
N SER A 299 -8.53 -9.38 -25.16
CA SER A 299 -7.47 -9.32 -26.16
C SER A 299 -6.43 -8.25 -25.84
N VAL A 300 -6.87 -7.10 -25.34
CA VAL A 300 -6.02 -5.96 -25.00
C VAL A 300 -5.32 -6.13 -23.64
N LEU A 301 -5.98 -6.73 -22.64
CA LEU A 301 -5.49 -6.81 -21.27
C LEU A 301 -4.58 -8.01 -20.97
N LYS A 302 -4.10 -8.74 -21.97
CA LYS A 302 -3.25 -9.94 -21.78
C LYS A 302 -2.05 -9.70 -20.84
N ASP A 303 -1.41 -8.55 -20.97
CA ASP A 303 -0.24 -8.15 -20.18
C ASP A 303 -0.60 -7.55 -18.80
N TRP A 304 -1.88 -7.39 -18.49
CA TRP A 304 -2.37 -6.82 -17.23
C TRP A 304 -3.29 -7.80 -16.48
N PRO A 305 -2.72 -8.83 -15.88
CA PRO A 305 -3.48 -9.95 -15.33
C PRO A 305 -4.49 -9.56 -14.25
N ILE A 306 -4.23 -8.48 -13.49
CA ILE A 306 -5.20 -7.92 -12.51
C ILE A 306 -6.49 -7.48 -13.21
N TYR A 307 -6.37 -6.74 -14.30
CA TYR A 307 -7.55 -6.24 -15.02
C TYR A 307 -8.17 -7.33 -15.88
N LEU A 308 -7.36 -8.25 -16.40
CA LEU A 308 -7.83 -9.42 -17.13
C LEU A 308 -8.72 -10.31 -16.26
N SER A 309 -8.30 -10.61 -15.03
CA SER A 309 -9.11 -11.41 -14.10
C SER A 309 -10.44 -10.74 -13.76
N ARG A 310 -10.44 -9.42 -13.58
CA ARG A 310 -11.66 -8.62 -13.37
C ARG A 310 -12.59 -8.63 -14.58
N SER A 311 -12.05 -8.62 -15.81
CA SER A 311 -12.86 -8.75 -17.03
C SER A 311 -13.61 -10.07 -17.08
N TYR A 312 -12.97 -11.17 -16.69
CA TYR A 312 -13.63 -12.47 -16.54
C TYR A 312 -14.76 -12.43 -15.50
N GLY A 313 -14.54 -11.81 -14.34
CA GLY A 313 -15.56 -11.62 -13.31
C GLY A 313 -16.77 -10.81 -13.80
N ASN A 314 -16.56 -9.75 -14.58
CA ASN A 314 -17.63 -8.94 -15.16
C ASN A 314 -18.42 -9.72 -16.22
N SER A 315 -17.73 -10.47 -17.06
CA SER A 315 -18.39 -11.35 -18.04
C SER A 315 -19.19 -12.47 -17.35
N ALA A 316 -18.71 -13.01 -16.25
CA ALA A 316 -19.45 -13.98 -15.44
C ALA A 316 -20.79 -13.41 -14.95
N LYS A 317 -20.78 -12.16 -14.45
CA LYS A 317 -22.03 -11.45 -14.07
C LYS A 317 -22.98 -11.30 -15.25
N SER A 318 -22.47 -11.02 -16.46
CA SER A 318 -23.26 -10.93 -17.67
C SER A 318 -23.93 -12.26 -18.02
N TYR A 319 -23.19 -13.37 -17.98
CA TYR A 319 -23.78 -14.70 -18.22
C TYR A 319 -24.76 -15.12 -17.13
N PHE A 320 -24.49 -14.78 -15.89
CA PHE A 320 -25.42 -15.04 -14.80
C PHE A 320 -26.75 -14.30 -14.98
N LYS A 321 -26.70 -13.04 -15.44
CA LYS A 321 -27.90 -12.24 -15.76
C LYS A 321 -28.70 -12.83 -16.94
N GLN A 322 -28.07 -13.69 -17.75
CA GLN A 322 -28.70 -14.48 -18.82
C GLN A 322 -29.19 -15.88 -18.34
N ASP A 323 -29.31 -16.09 -17.04
CA ASP A 323 -29.66 -17.36 -16.41
C ASP A 323 -28.71 -18.52 -16.79
N SER A 324 -27.49 -18.20 -17.21
CA SER A 324 -26.47 -19.17 -17.60
C SER A 324 -25.41 -19.33 -16.52
N LEU A 325 -25.76 -19.97 -15.39
CA LEU A 325 -24.84 -20.23 -14.29
C LEU A 325 -23.59 -21.00 -14.75
N TYR A 326 -23.76 -22.00 -15.62
CA TYR A 326 -22.62 -22.79 -16.13
C TYR A 326 -21.56 -21.92 -16.79
N LYS A 327 -21.96 -21.06 -17.75
CA LYS A 327 -21.02 -20.14 -18.41
C LYS A 327 -20.45 -19.10 -17.46
N ALA A 328 -21.25 -18.63 -16.52
CA ALA A 328 -20.76 -17.70 -15.49
C ALA A 328 -19.62 -18.33 -14.67
N LEU A 329 -19.79 -19.57 -14.22
CA LEU A 329 -18.75 -20.31 -13.49
C LEU A 329 -17.52 -20.59 -14.35
N GLU A 330 -17.70 -20.97 -15.62
CA GLU A 330 -16.58 -21.17 -16.57
C GLU A 330 -15.71 -19.90 -16.70
N HIS A 331 -16.34 -18.72 -16.77
CA HIS A 331 -15.62 -17.45 -16.81
C HIS A 331 -14.94 -17.13 -15.47
N ILE A 332 -15.59 -17.39 -14.33
CA ILE A 332 -14.94 -17.24 -13.03
C ILE A 332 -13.71 -18.14 -12.93
N ASP A 333 -13.83 -19.41 -13.32
CA ASP A 333 -12.73 -20.36 -13.27
C ASP A 333 -11.57 -19.95 -14.20
N SER A 334 -11.90 -19.30 -15.34
CA SER A 334 -10.89 -18.71 -16.22
C SER A 334 -10.15 -17.55 -15.55
N GLY A 335 -10.87 -16.66 -14.87
CA GLY A 335 -10.29 -15.60 -14.07
C GLY A 335 -9.44 -16.11 -12.89
N LEU A 336 -9.92 -17.15 -12.19
CA LEU A 336 -9.18 -17.81 -11.11
C LEU A 336 -7.87 -18.43 -11.61
N ARG A 337 -7.88 -19.08 -12.78
CA ARG A 337 -6.63 -19.58 -13.41
C ARG A 337 -5.62 -18.46 -13.66
N VAL A 338 -6.07 -17.30 -14.15
CA VAL A 338 -5.19 -16.12 -14.33
C VAL A 338 -4.60 -15.69 -12.98
N CYS A 339 -5.41 -15.62 -11.93
CA CYS A 339 -4.96 -15.25 -10.60
C CYS A 339 -3.92 -16.22 -10.03
N GLN A 340 -4.19 -17.52 -10.12
CA GLN A 340 -3.29 -18.58 -9.62
C GLN A 340 -1.96 -18.60 -10.35
N LEU A 341 -1.95 -18.48 -11.69
CA LEU A 341 -0.74 -18.44 -12.50
C LEU A 341 0.13 -17.20 -12.23
N LYS A 342 -0.46 -16.11 -11.73
CA LYS A 342 0.22 -14.83 -11.51
C LYS A 342 0.34 -14.44 -10.04
N GLY A 343 -0.13 -15.27 -9.11
CA GLY A 343 -0.08 -15.02 -7.67
C GLY A 343 -0.91 -13.80 -7.24
N LEU A 344 -2.11 -13.63 -7.79
CA LEU A 344 -2.99 -12.48 -7.54
C LEU A 344 -4.03 -12.81 -6.46
N ASP A 345 -3.57 -12.96 -5.23
CA ASP A 345 -4.37 -13.45 -4.11
C ASP A 345 -5.62 -12.60 -3.82
N ILE A 346 -5.56 -11.30 -4.03
CA ILE A 346 -6.70 -10.39 -3.77
C ILE A 346 -7.77 -10.51 -4.86
N GLU A 347 -7.35 -10.54 -6.11
CA GLU A 347 -8.24 -10.74 -7.25
C GLU A 347 -8.87 -12.13 -7.20
N GLU A 348 -8.10 -13.15 -6.79
CA GLU A 348 -8.61 -14.51 -6.57
C GLU A 348 -9.69 -14.51 -5.48
N LEU A 349 -9.45 -13.84 -4.35
CA LEU A 349 -10.43 -13.70 -3.28
C LEU A 349 -11.71 -13.00 -3.78
N GLY A 350 -11.59 -11.97 -4.59
CA GLY A 350 -12.73 -11.27 -5.19
C GLY A 350 -13.56 -12.16 -6.13
N LEU A 351 -12.91 -13.00 -6.93
CA LEU A 351 -13.58 -13.96 -7.81
C LEU A 351 -14.24 -15.11 -7.03
N LEU A 352 -13.60 -15.59 -5.97
CA LEU A 352 -14.21 -16.58 -5.07
C LEU A 352 -15.46 -16.02 -4.38
N GLN A 353 -15.41 -14.76 -3.93
CA GLN A 353 -16.59 -14.09 -3.36
C GLN A 353 -17.73 -14.00 -4.39
N LEU A 354 -17.42 -13.62 -5.63
CA LEU A 354 -18.40 -13.62 -6.71
C LEU A 354 -18.97 -15.04 -6.96
N LYS A 355 -18.11 -16.07 -6.98
CA LYS A 355 -18.53 -17.48 -7.15
C LYS A 355 -19.50 -17.91 -6.05
N MET A 356 -19.19 -17.56 -4.81
CA MET A 356 -20.05 -17.83 -3.66
C MET A 356 -21.41 -17.13 -3.81
N GLU A 357 -21.40 -15.83 -4.17
CA GLU A 357 -22.63 -15.06 -4.41
C GLU A 357 -23.51 -15.69 -5.49
N LEU A 358 -22.93 -16.17 -6.60
CA LEU A 358 -23.68 -16.82 -7.67
C LEU A 358 -24.31 -18.14 -7.20
N PHE A 359 -23.60 -18.93 -6.41
CA PHE A 359 -24.15 -20.15 -5.83
C PHE A 359 -25.29 -19.87 -4.86
N GLU A 360 -25.18 -18.85 -4.02
CA GLU A 360 -26.24 -18.42 -3.10
C GLU A 360 -27.50 -17.98 -3.85
N LYS A 361 -27.33 -17.10 -4.85
CA LYS A 361 -28.46 -16.65 -5.69
C LYS A 361 -29.11 -17.78 -6.49
N SER A 362 -28.37 -18.87 -6.74
CA SER A 362 -28.86 -20.06 -7.41
C SER A 362 -29.41 -21.14 -6.45
N ASN A 363 -29.50 -20.83 -5.14
CA ASN A 363 -29.91 -21.76 -4.08
C ASN A 363 -29.01 -23.00 -3.94
N LEU A 364 -27.78 -22.93 -4.41
CA LEU A 364 -26.78 -24.00 -4.30
C LEU A 364 -25.96 -23.86 -3.00
N ASN A 365 -26.64 -23.88 -1.86
CA ASN A 365 -26.10 -23.56 -0.55
C ASN A 365 -24.88 -24.41 -0.17
N LYS A 366 -24.86 -25.71 -0.53
CA LYS A 366 -23.72 -26.59 -0.27
C LYS A 366 -22.47 -26.09 -0.98
N SER A 367 -22.58 -25.79 -2.28
CA SER A 367 -21.47 -25.25 -3.08
C SER A 367 -21.01 -23.88 -2.56
N ALA A 368 -21.93 -23.02 -2.13
CA ALA A 368 -21.59 -21.74 -1.52
C ALA A 368 -20.76 -21.92 -0.22
N VAL A 369 -21.14 -22.89 0.63
CA VAL A 369 -20.37 -23.22 1.86
C VAL A 369 -18.98 -23.75 1.54
N ASP A 370 -18.84 -24.58 0.50
CA ASP A 370 -17.53 -25.09 0.10
C ASP A 370 -16.62 -23.95 -0.39
N VAL A 371 -17.13 -23.01 -1.19
CA VAL A 371 -16.39 -21.81 -1.60
C VAL A 371 -16.11 -20.89 -0.41
N ALA A 372 -17.01 -20.76 0.56
CA ALA A 372 -16.77 -20.00 1.77
C ALA A 372 -15.58 -20.55 2.58
N ARG A 373 -15.42 -21.88 2.64
CA ARG A 373 -14.22 -22.50 3.25
C ARG A 373 -12.94 -22.15 2.48
N GLU A 374 -13.00 -22.18 1.16
CA GLU A 374 -11.86 -21.80 0.31
C GLU A 374 -11.48 -20.32 0.54
N ILE A 375 -12.45 -19.42 0.63
CA ILE A 375 -12.27 -18.00 0.98
C ILE A 375 -11.55 -17.85 2.34
N LEU A 376 -11.97 -18.62 3.35
CA LEU A 376 -11.34 -18.56 4.68
C LEU A 376 -9.88 -19.02 4.66
N VAL A 377 -9.59 -20.10 3.93
CA VAL A 377 -8.21 -20.60 3.76
C VAL A 377 -7.37 -19.54 3.03
N LYS A 378 -7.86 -19.00 1.93
CA LYS A 378 -7.16 -17.99 1.15
C LYS A 378 -6.88 -16.74 1.96
N LYS A 379 -7.83 -16.32 2.77
CA LYS A 379 -7.71 -15.17 3.64
C LYS A 379 -6.67 -15.36 4.72
N SER A 380 -6.62 -16.55 5.35
CA SER A 380 -5.55 -16.90 6.30
C SER A 380 -4.18 -16.80 5.65
N ILE A 381 -4.03 -17.28 4.42
CA ILE A 381 -2.77 -17.20 3.66
C ILE A 381 -2.38 -15.73 3.42
N ILE A 382 -3.31 -14.89 3.00
CA ILE A 382 -3.06 -13.46 2.78
C ILE A 382 -2.65 -12.76 4.08
N ASP A 383 -3.30 -13.09 5.19
CA ASP A 383 -3.01 -12.50 6.49
C ASP A 383 -1.62 -12.95 7.00
N ASP A 384 -1.24 -14.22 6.80
CA ASP A 384 0.09 -14.74 7.11
C ASP A 384 1.19 -14.05 6.28
N TYR A 385 0.97 -13.83 4.99
CA TYR A 385 1.90 -13.07 4.13
C TYR A 385 2.06 -11.63 4.61
N LYS A 386 0.96 -10.95 4.97
CA LYS A 386 1.00 -9.59 5.50
C LYS A 386 1.78 -9.53 6.82
N MET A 387 1.55 -10.47 7.72
CA MET A 387 2.29 -10.56 8.99
C MET A 387 3.77 -10.86 8.78
N SER A 388 4.10 -11.84 7.93
CA SER A 388 5.48 -12.16 7.56
C SER A 388 6.19 -10.95 6.96
N GLY A 389 5.55 -10.24 6.05
CA GLY A 389 6.10 -9.03 5.45
C GLY A 389 6.29 -7.88 6.46
N ILE A 390 5.42 -7.75 7.46
CA ILE A 390 5.61 -6.78 8.55
C ILE A 390 6.86 -7.16 9.37
N ILE A 391 7.01 -8.42 9.74
CA ILE A 391 8.17 -8.92 10.50
C ILE A 391 9.45 -8.67 9.71
N GLU A 392 9.49 -9.07 8.43
CA GLU A 392 10.63 -8.83 7.55
C GLU A 392 10.98 -7.34 7.43
N SER A 393 9.99 -6.47 7.32
CA SER A 393 10.22 -5.02 7.27
C SER A 393 10.80 -4.45 8.57
N VAL A 394 10.45 -5.03 9.71
CA VAL A 394 11.00 -4.67 11.02
C VAL A 394 12.43 -5.16 11.16
N GLU A 395 12.73 -6.40 10.73
CA GLU A 395 14.08 -6.97 10.75
C GLU A 395 15.03 -6.16 9.84
N ILE A 396 14.62 -5.89 8.59
CA ILE A 396 15.40 -5.07 7.64
C ILE A 396 15.62 -3.67 8.20
N LYS A 397 14.60 -3.06 8.82
CA LYS A 397 14.79 -1.78 9.51
C LYS A 397 15.80 -1.89 10.64
N SER A 398 15.68 -2.89 11.48
CA SER A 398 16.58 -3.13 12.59
C SER A 398 18.04 -3.25 12.12
N GLU A 399 18.29 -4.03 11.06
CA GLU A 399 19.61 -4.19 10.46
C GLU A 399 20.13 -2.89 9.82
N LEU A 400 19.28 -2.17 9.08
CA LEU A 400 19.65 -0.86 8.51
C LEU A 400 19.96 0.17 9.59
N TYR A 401 19.22 0.15 10.70
CA TYR A 401 19.47 1.04 11.84
C TYR A 401 20.74 0.68 12.59
N SER A 402 21.02 -0.60 12.82
CA SER A 402 22.25 -1.05 13.48
C SER A 402 23.48 -0.68 12.64
N SER A 403 23.50 -1.02 11.35
CA SER A 403 24.57 -0.64 10.43
C SER A 403 24.79 0.86 10.33
N ARG A 404 23.70 1.64 10.33
CA ARG A 404 23.77 3.09 10.28
C ARG A 404 24.28 3.72 11.59
N ASN A 405 23.85 3.17 12.72
CA ASN A 405 24.33 3.61 14.03
C ASN A 405 25.81 3.28 14.20
N GLU A 406 26.27 2.11 13.78
CA GLU A 406 27.70 1.75 13.75
C GLU A 406 28.52 2.70 12.86
N LEU A 407 27.98 3.03 11.67
CA LEU A 407 28.64 3.96 10.75
C LEU A 407 28.66 5.40 11.29
N LEU A 408 27.59 5.83 11.95
CA LEU A 408 27.51 7.14 12.59
C LEU A 408 28.44 7.20 13.80
N ASP A 409 28.56 6.14 14.57
CA ASP A 409 29.49 6.01 15.68
C ASP A 409 30.97 5.95 15.19
N SER A 410 31.20 5.24 14.09
CA SER A 410 32.53 5.22 13.45
C SER A 410 32.93 6.63 12.94
N LYS A 411 32.02 7.33 12.24
CA LYS A 411 32.24 8.73 11.82
C LYS A 411 32.36 9.69 13.01
N ARG A 412 31.63 9.43 14.09
CA ARG A 412 31.74 10.18 15.34
C ARG A 412 33.11 10.00 15.97
N LYS A 413 33.58 8.75 16.04
CA LYS A 413 34.93 8.41 16.52
C LYS A 413 36.02 9.04 15.64
N GLN A 414 35.87 8.99 14.29
CA GLN A 414 36.81 9.65 13.37
C GLN A 414 36.79 11.18 13.51
N ARG A 415 35.61 11.82 13.65
CA ARG A 415 35.51 13.27 13.90
C ARG A 415 36.09 13.64 15.25
N ILE A 416 35.83 12.83 16.29
CA ILE A 416 36.42 13.04 17.61
C ILE A 416 37.94 12.92 17.54
N LEU A 417 38.46 11.94 16.79
CA LEU A 417 39.90 11.78 16.58
C LEU A 417 40.49 12.95 15.79
N GLN A 418 39.82 13.42 14.74
CA GLN A 418 40.24 14.61 13.97
C GLN A 418 40.18 15.89 14.83
N ILE A 419 39.15 16.01 15.70
CA ILE A 419 39.05 17.13 16.64
C ILE A 419 40.16 17.06 17.70
N LEU A 420 40.46 15.85 18.24
CA LEU A 420 41.55 15.64 19.19
C LEU A 420 42.91 15.94 18.59
N ILE A 421 43.15 15.54 17.34
CA ILE A 421 44.38 15.87 16.60
C ILE A 421 44.46 17.38 16.35
N GLY A 422 43.32 18.02 15.95
CA GLY A 422 43.24 19.46 15.77
C GLY A 422 43.43 20.24 17.07
N VAL A 423 42.89 19.73 18.18
CA VAL A 423 43.07 20.31 19.52
C VAL A 423 44.49 20.13 20.00
N MET A 424 45.15 18.98 19.74
CA MET A 424 46.57 18.79 20.06
C MET A 424 47.49 19.71 19.23
N MET A 425 47.20 19.93 17.95
CA MET A 425 47.92 20.90 17.12
C MET A 425 47.66 22.36 17.55
N LEU A 426 46.45 22.64 18.03
CA LEU A 426 46.10 23.96 18.56
C LEU A 426 46.64 24.20 19.98
N LEU A 427 46.71 23.17 20.84
CA LEU A 427 47.30 23.28 22.17
C LEU A 427 48.81 23.60 22.12
N SER A 428 49.52 23.19 21.07
CA SER A 428 50.89 23.60 20.82
C SER A 428 51.03 25.08 20.36
N GLY A 429 49.88 25.69 19.90
CA GLY A 429 49.81 27.10 19.50
C GLY A 429 48.94 28.01 20.38
N LEU A 430 48.25 27.47 21.36
CA LEU A 430 47.04 28.09 21.96
C LEU A 430 47.13 28.42 23.48
N LEU A 431 48.23 28.82 24.01
CA LEU A 431 48.23 29.58 25.28
C LEU A 431 47.61 30.99 25.14
N VAL A 432 47.33 31.42 23.91
CA VAL A 432 46.82 32.77 23.63
C VAL A 432 45.34 32.80 23.18
N VAL A 433 44.74 31.66 22.75
CA VAL A 433 43.35 31.65 22.17
C VAL A 433 42.34 30.89 23.04
N SER A 434 42.73 30.31 24.19
CA SER A 434 41.88 29.41 24.99
C SER A 434 40.60 30.05 25.53
N TYR A 435 40.60 31.35 25.74
CA TYR A 435 39.43 32.04 26.29
C TYR A 435 38.27 32.28 25.28
N ARG A 436 38.60 32.39 24.00
CA ARG A 436 37.60 32.63 22.94
C ARG A 436 36.91 31.33 22.46
N ASN A 437 37.54 30.17 22.59
CA ASN A 437 37.01 28.92 22.10
C ASN A 437 36.05 28.19 23.06
N SER A 438 36.15 28.45 24.37
CA SER A 438 35.27 27.83 25.38
C SER A 438 33.76 28.12 25.13
N LYS A 439 33.44 29.32 24.66
CA LYS A 439 32.07 29.72 24.39
C LYS A 439 31.46 29.07 23.13
N ARG A 440 32.30 28.83 22.11
CA ARG A 440 31.83 28.16 20.87
C ARG A 440 31.63 26.66 21.05
N HIS A 441 32.32 26.03 22.01
CA HIS A 441 32.17 24.60 22.25
C HIS A 441 30.84 24.23 22.94
N SER A 442 30.35 25.10 23.85
CA SER A 442 29.05 24.85 24.52
C SER A 442 27.84 24.99 23.58
N GLU A 443 27.91 25.85 22.57
CA GLU A 443 26.83 26.04 21.60
C GLU A 443 26.73 24.86 20.62
N GLN A 444 27.86 24.20 20.27
CA GLN A 444 27.88 23.03 19.39
C GLN A 444 27.31 21.77 20.06
N ILE A 445 27.53 21.57 21.35
CA ILE A 445 26.97 20.46 22.13
C ILE A 445 25.47 20.61 22.29
N ALA A 446 24.96 21.84 22.45
CA ALA A 446 23.52 22.10 22.52
C ALA A 446 22.81 21.75 21.23
N ILE A 447 23.42 22.03 20.07
CA ILE A 447 22.85 21.70 18.75
C ILE A 447 22.82 20.18 18.50
N ILE A 448 23.88 19.46 18.93
CA ILE A 448 23.93 17.98 18.76
C ILE A 448 22.87 17.30 19.64
N ASN A 449 22.68 17.75 20.88
CA ASN A 449 21.66 17.22 21.77
C ASN A 449 20.25 17.49 21.27
N GLU A 450 20.04 18.61 20.59
CA GLU A 450 18.74 18.93 19.94
C GLU A 450 18.45 17.98 18.76
N GLN A 451 19.46 17.66 17.97
CA GLN A 451 19.32 16.73 16.84
C GLN A 451 19.09 15.27 17.27
N GLU A 452 19.71 14.81 18.34
CA GLU A 452 19.48 13.47 18.91
C GLU A 452 18.07 13.32 19.48
N ASN A 453 17.54 14.37 20.11
CA ASN A 453 16.17 14.38 20.60
C ASN A 453 15.13 14.30 19.46
N GLN A 454 15.38 14.95 18.33
CA GLN A 454 14.49 14.90 17.17
C GLN A 454 14.44 13.49 16.54
N ILE A 455 15.57 12.82 16.44
CA ILE A 455 15.65 11.44 15.88
C ILE A 455 14.85 10.46 16.75
N THR A 456 15.00 10.55 18.06
CA THR A 456 14.29 9.68 19.00
C THR A 456 12.76 9.86 18.95
N GLN A 457 12.29 11.09 18.73
CA GLN A 457 10.85 11.38 18.59
C GLN A 457 10.26 10.79 17.29
N VAL A 458 11.01 10.85 16.19
CA VAL A 458 10.58 10.27 14.91
C VAL A 458 10.53 8.74 14.98
N GLU A 459 11.48 8.12 15.66
CA GLU A 459 11.47 6.67 15.87
C GLU A 459 10.26 6.19 16.70
N LEU A 460 9.92 6.94 17.74
CA LEU A 460 8.74 6.64 18.57
C LEU A 460 7.45 6.74 17.76
N ALA A 461 7.29 7.84 17.01
CA ALA A 461 6.11 8.05 16.18
C ALA A 461 5.92 6.95 15.12
N ASN A 462 7.03 6.46 14.56
CA ASN A 462 6.97 5.35 13.58
C ASN A 462 6.52 4.02 14.23
N LYS A 463 7.04 3.72 15.41
CA LYS A 463 6.62 2.54 16.18
C LYS A 463 5.15 2.62 16.62
N GLU A 464 4.69 3.81 17.01
CA GLU A 464 3.27 4.04 17.35
C GLU A 464 2.35 3.83 16.12
N ALA A 465 2.77 4.31 14.95
CA ALA A 465 2.04 4.09 13.70
C ALA A 465 1.96 2.60 13.32
N GLU A 466 2.99 1.82 13.59
CA GLU A 466 3.00 0.37 13.35
C GLU A 466 2.00 -0.36 14.25
N LEU A 467 1.90 0.01 15.53
CA LEU A 467 0.90 -0.53 16.47
C LEU A 467 -0.52 -0.20 16.03
N VAL A 468 -0.76 1.04 15.56
CA VAL A 468 -2.07 1.45 15.04
C VAL A 468 -2.44 0.62 13.81
N ASN A 469 -1.50 0.42 12.89
CA ASN A 469 -1.73 -0.40 11.69
C ASN A 469 -2.08 -1.86 12.04
N LEU A 470 -1.37 -2.45 12.99
CA LEU A 470 -1.63 -3.80 13.48
C LEU A 470 -3.04 -3.93 14.10
N SER A 471 -3.42 -2.93 14.88
CA SER A 471 -4.74 -2.87 15.50
C SER A 471 -5.86 -2.68 14.46
N THR A 472 -5.64 -1.82 13.48
CA THR A 472 -6.59 -1.55 12.39
C THR A 472 -6.77 -2.79 11.51
N PHE A 473 -5.69 -3.51 11.23
CA PHE A 473 -5.73 -4.77 10.50
C PHE A 473 -6.55 -5.83 11.26
N ALA A 474 -6.35 -5.95 12.57
CA ALA A 474 -7.12 -6.90 13.39
C ALA A 474 -8.60 -6.55 13.45
N LEU A 475 -8.94 -5.24 13.52
CA LEU A 475 -10.32 -4.77 13.46
C LEU A 475 -10.97 -5.13 12.13
N SER A 476 -10.32 -4.83 11.01
CA SER A 476 -10.82 -5.15 9.67
C SER A 476 -11.01 -6.65 9.46
N LYS A 477 -10.09 -7.47 9.95
CA LYS A 477 -10.21 -8.94 9.96
C LYS A 477 -11.44 -9.39 10.75
N ASN A 478 -11.61 -8.88 11.96
CA ASN A 478 -12.73 -9.26 12.83
C ASN A 478 -14.09 -8.83 12.26
N ASP A 479 -14.18 -7.63 11.67
CA ASP A 479 -15.40 -7.15 10.99
C ASP A 479 -15.81 -8.09 9.86
N LEU A 480 -14.86 -8.49 9.08
CA LEU A 480 -15.08 -9.35 7.92
C LEU A 480 -15.52 -10.76 8.36
N LEU A 481 -14.89 -11.31 9.38
CA LEU A 481 -15.27 -12.59 9.97
C LEU A 481 -16.65 -12.52 10.63
N ALA A 482 -16.98 -11.41 11.31
CA ALA A 482 -18.30 -11.18 11.90
C ALA A 482 -19.40 -11.09 10.83
N ASN A 483 -19.13 -10.45 9.69
CA ASN A 483 -20.06 -10.40 8.56
C ASN A 483 -20.29 -11.80 7.95
N ILE A 484 -19.22 -12.59 7.78
CA ILE A 484 -19.33 -13.99 7.33
C ILE A 484 -20.18 -14.83 8.29
N ILE A 485 -20.02 -14.65 9.61
CA ILE A 485 -20.89 -15.34 10.59
C ILE A 485 -22.36 -14.95 10.39
N LYS A 486 -22.65 -13.66 10.24
CA LYS A 486 -24.04 -13.19 10.02
C LYS A 486 -24.65 -13.77 8.74
N GLU A 487 -23.88 -13.81 7.66
CA GLU A 487 -24.33 -14.44 6.41
C GLU A 487 -24.57 -15.94 6.58
N LEU A 488 -23.64 -16.64 7.24
CA LEU A 488 -23.82 -18.06 7.57
C LEU A 488 -25.04 -18.30 8.46
N GLU A 489 -25.30 -17.42 9.44
CA GLU A 489 -26.51 -17.49 10.28
C GLU A 489 -27.77 -17.30 9.45
N TYR A 490 -27.79 -16.27 8.59
CA TYR A 490 -28.92 -16.02 7.71
C TYR A 490 -29.20 -17.21 6.79
N HIS A 491 -28.18 -17.74 6.11
CA HIS A 491 -28.33 -18.91 5.25
C HIS A 491 -28.69 -20.19 6.02
N THR A 492 -28.18 -20.35 7.26
CA THR A 492 -28.57 -21.47 8.13
C THR A 492 -30.06 -21.42 8.50
N THR A 493 -30.64 -20.22 8.64
CA THR A 493 -32.10 -20.09 8.91
C THR A 493 -32.98 -20.42 7.71
N LEU A 494 -32.43 -20.34 6.48
CA LEU A 494 -33.12 -20.66 5.24
C LEU A 494 -33.10 -22.16 4.87
N LEU A 495 -32.27 -22.94 5.54
CA LEU A 495 -32.15 -24.38 5.30
C LEU A 495 -33.29 -25.16 6.00
N ASN A 496 -34.08 -25.85 5.23
CA ASN A 496 -35.21 -26.66 5.73
C ASN A 496 -34.79 -28.03 6.31
N ASN A 497 -33.55 -28.44 6.13
CA ASN A 497 -33.04 -29.74 6.57
C ASN A 497 -32.15 -29.60 7.80
N LYS A 498 -32.47 -30.35 8.88
CA LYS A 498 -31.69 -30.32 10.15
C LYS A 498 -30.26 -30.86 10.01
N GLU A 499 -29.99 -31.73 9.04
CA GLU A 499 -28.64 -32.27 8.81
C GLU A 499 -27.72 -31.22 8.18
N ASP A 500 -28.24 -30.44 7.23
CA ASP A 500 -27.49 -29.35 6.58
C ASP A 500 -27.19 -28.20 7.56
N GLN A 501 -28.14 -27.87 8.45
CA GLN A 501 -27.90 -26.94 9.57
C GLN A 501 -26.82 -27.42 10.53
N LYS A 502 -26.73 -28.75 10.74
CA LYS A 502 -25.75 -29.36 11.65
C LYS A 502 -24.34 -29.34 11.06
N SER A 503 -24.20 -29.43 9.74
CA SER A 503 -22.92 -29.40 9.01
C SER A 503 -22.25 -28.02 9.06
N LEU A 504 -23.02 -26.93 9.21
CA LEU A 504 -22.50 -25.56 9.29
C LEU A 504 -22.02 -25.16 10.70
N LYS A 505 -22.48 -25.86 11.75
CA LYS A 505 -22.09 -25.57 13.14
C LYS A 505 -20.56 -25.63 13.39
N PRO A 506 -19.83 -26.64 12.87
CA PRO A 506 -18.37 -26.69 13.05
C PRO A 506 -17.65 -25.54 12.35
N LEU A 507 -18.13 -25.13 11.16
CA LEU A 507 -17.57 -24.00 10.42
C LEU A 507 -17.77 -22.69 11.17
N LYS A 508 -19.01 -22.45 11.65
CA LYS A 508 -19.32 -21.27 12.48
C LYS A 508 -18.43 -21.25 13.75
N LYS A 509 -18.30 -22.38 14.45
CA LYS A 509 -17.45 -22.50 15.64
C LYS A 509 -15.98 -22.22 15.31
N LYS A 510 -15.50 -22.67 14.14
CA LYS A 510 -14.14 -22.44 13.69
C LYS A 510 -13.89 -20.95 13.40
N ILE A 511 -14.83 -20.27 12.72
CA ILE A 511 -14.75 -18.83 12.48
C ILE A 511 -14.84 -18.05 13.80
N GLN A 512 -15.72 -18.46 14.72
CA GLN A 512 -15.83 -17.83 16.03
C GLN A 512 -14.52 -17.95 16.82
N ASN A 513 -13.90 -19.13 16.81
CA ASN A 513 -12.59 -19.30 17.45
C ASN A 513 -11.52 -18.40 16.82
N PHE A 514 -11.55 -18.18 15.48
CA PHE A 514 -10.64 -17.24 14.82
C PHE A 514 -10.85 -15.77 15.22
N ILE A 515 -12.09 -15.39 15.58
CA ILE A 515 -12.40 -14.07 16.15
C ILE A 515 -11.91 -14.01 17.60
N ASP A 516 -12.17 -15.08 18.37
CA ASP A 516 -11.83 -15.17 19.80
C ASP A 516 -10.31 -15.27 20.01
N ASP A 517 -9.58 -15.95 19.12
CA ASP A 517 -8.11 -16.00 19.10
C ASP A 517 -7.49 -14.63 18.77
N GLY A 518 -8.25 -13.72 18.19
CA GLY A 518 -7.95 -12.29 18.03
C GLY A 518 -6.59 -11.96 17.41
N LEU A 519 -6.13 -10.81 17.74
CA LEU A 519 -4.72 -10.42 17.63
C LEU A 519 -3.96 -11.31 18.61
N ASP A 520 -2.91 -11.99 18.15
CA ASP A 520 -2.02 -12.69 19.09
C ASP A 520 -1.60 -11.68 20.16
N TRP A 521 -2.28 -11.80 21.31
CA TRP A 521 -2.13 -10.82 22.40
C TRP A 521 -0.68 -10.74 22.88
N GLU A 522 0.03 -11.85 22.86
CA GLU A 522 1.43 -11.87 23.31
C GLU A 522 2.33 -11.11 22.33
N THR A 523 2.11 -11.27 21.03
CA THR A 523 2.81 -10.50 19.99
C THR A 523 2.50 -9.01 20.08
N TYR A 524 1.22 -8.65 20.24
CA TYR A 524 0.83 -7.25 20.40
C TYR A 524 1.39 -6.64 21.68
N LYS A 525 1.31 -7.36 22.80
CA LYS A 525 1.87 -6.95 24.09
C LYS A 525 3.36 -6.76 24.02
N ALA A 526 4.09 -7.68 23.34
CA ALA A 526 5.53 -7.55 23.15
C ALA A 526 5.90 -6.28 22.37
N GLN A 527 5.21 -6.01 21.27
CA GLN A 527 5.43 -4.78 20.49
C GLN A 527 5.02 -3.53 21.26
N PHE A 528 3.90 -3.58 21.98
CA PHE A 528 3.45 -2.48 22.84
C PHE A 528 4.47 -2.17 23.93
N THR A 529 5.04 -3.22 24.57
CA THR A 529 6.08 -3.06 25.60
C THR A 529 7.37 -2.48 25.01
N ASN A 530 7.69 -2.75 23.74
CA ASN A 530 8.82 -2.10 23.07
C ASN A 530 8.61 -0.60 22.85
N VAL A 531 7.36 -0.15 22.75
CA VAL A 531 7.02 1.28 22.61
C VAL A 531 6.87 1.96 23.97
N TYR A 532 6.27 1.25 24.92
CA TYR A 532 5.98 1.73 26.28
C TYR A 532 6.54 0.76 27.33
N PRO A 533 7.87 0.68 27.51
CA PRO A 533 8.51 -0.38 28.30
C PRO A 533 8.10 -0.40 29.78
N ASN A 534 7.81 0.76 30.36
CA ASN A 534 7.46 0.87 31.78
C ASN A 534 5.93 0.86 32.04
N PHE A 535 5.10 0.85 31.00
CA PHE A 535 3.66 1.02 31.15
C PHE A 535 3.01 -0.13 31.94
N VAL A 536 3.39 -1.36 31.65
CA VAL A 536 2.82 -2.54 32.29
C VAL A 536 3.25 -2.60 33.77
N ASP A 537 4.52 -2.32 34.04
CA ASP A 537 5.06 -2.29 35.40
C ASP A 537 4.42 -1.15 36.23
N TYR A 538 4.23 0.00 35.60
CA TYR A 538 3.49 1.10 36.21
C TYR A 538 2.06 0.68 36.61
N LEU A 539 1.33 -0.04 35.76
CA LEU A 539 -0.01 -0.53 36.09
C LEU A 539 0.02 -1.48 37.29
N PHE A 540 0.98 -2.40 37.33
CA PHE A 540 1.15 -3.32 38.47
C PHE A 540 1.53 -2.56 39.76
N SER A 541 2.32 -1.52 39.68
CA SER A 541 2.67 -0.68 40.85
C SER A 541 1.44 0.04 41.43
N GLN A 542 0.45 0.36 40.59
CA GLN A 542 -0.79 1.00 41.04
C GLN A 542 -1.74 -0.01 41.71
N ASN A 543 -1.81 -1.23 41.21
CA ASN A 543 -2.56 -2.32 41.82
C ASN A 543 -2.04 -3.70 41.35
N PRO A 544 -1.48 -4.52 42.25
CA PRO A 544 -0.98 -5.88 41.93
C PRO A 544 -2.08 -6.86 41.45
N GLU A 545 -3.37 -6.59 41.71
CA GLU A 545 -4.48 -7.45 41.29
C GLU A 545 -4.96 -7.19 39.86
N ILE A 546 -4.25 -6.37 39.08
CA ILE A 546 -4.55 -6.14 37.68
C ILE A 546 -4.34 -7.45 36.90
N THR A 547 -5.40 -7.87 36.20
CA THR A 547 -5.36 -9.09 35.36
C THR A 547 -4.82 -8.78 33.97
N ASN A 548 -4.36 -9.83 33.26
CA ASN A 548 -3.96 -9.70 31.85
C ASN A 548 -5.05 -9.08 30.95
N SER A 549 -6.32 -9.36 31.25
CA SER A 549 -7.44 -8.74 30.55
C SER A 549 -7.56 -7.24 30.84
N ASP A 550 -7.22 -6.79 32.04
CA ASP A 550 -7.20 -5.37 32.42
C ASP A 550 -6.02 -4.67 31.73
N ILE A 551 -4.85 -5.32 31.66
CA ILE A 551 -3.66 -4.82 30.93
C ILE A 551 -3.98 -4.64 29.45
N LYS A 552 -4.60 -5.66 28.83
CA LYS A 552 -5.02 -5.61 27.43
C LYS A 552 -5.95 -4.40 27.18
N LEU A 553 -6.90 -4.16 28.08
CA LEU A 553 -7.78 -2.99 28.00
C LEU A 553 -6.99 -1.67 28.12
N CYS A 554 -6.05 -1.60 29.06
CA CYS A 554 -5.20 -0.41 29.24
C CYS A 554 -4.34 -0.11 27.99
N CYS A 555 -3.76 -1.12 27.37
CA CYS A 555 -2.96 -0.97 26.15
C CYS A 555 -3.79 -0.38 25.01
N TYR A 556 -4.99 -0.88 24.76
CA TYR A 556 -5.87 -0.33 23.72
C TYR A 556 -6.37 1.08 24.05
N LEU A 557 -6.62 1.38 25.33
CA LEU A 557 -6.95 2.74 25.75
C LEU A 557 -5.77 3.70 25.56
N LYS A 558 -4.53 3.26 25.85
CA LYS A 558 -3.31 4.06 25.59
C LYS A 558 -3.15 4.41 24.11
N MET A 559 -3.58 3.51 23.23
CA MET A 559 -3.62 3.74 21.78
C MET A 559 -4.83 4.55 21.30
N ASN A 560 -5.56 5.20 22.21
CA ASN A 560 -6.74 6.02 21.94
C ASN A 560 -7.86 5.30 21.18
N MET A 561 -7.97 3.98 21.31
CA MET A 561 -9.04 3.23 20.67
C MET A 561 -10.40 3.52 21.31
N ASN A 562 -11.43 3.67 20.47
CA ASN A 562 -12.78 3.84 20.95
C ASN A 562 -13.37 2.55 21.54
N THR A 563 -14.42 2.68 22.35
CA THR A 563 -15.02 1.53 23.08
C THR A 563 -15.56 0.46 22.14
N LYS A 564 -16.00 0.84 20.93
CA LYS A 564 -16.55 -0.08 19.92
C LYS A 564 -15.46 -0.95 19.33
N ASP A 565 -14.32 -0.35 18.97
CA ASP A 565 -13.17 -1.06 18.44
C ASP A 565 -12.56 -2.01 19.48
N ILE A 566 -12.47 -1.54 20.72
CA ILE A 566 -12.03 -2.37 21.86
C ILE A 566 -12.97 -3.57 22.06
N ALA A 567 -14.27 -3.35 21.99
CA ALA A 567 -15.27 -4.43 22.11
C ALA A 567 -15.05 -5.50 21.04
N GLN A 568 -14.78 -5.08 19.84
CA GLN A 568 -14.52 -5.94 18.70
C GLN A 568 -13.22 -6.74 18.85
N LEU A 569 -12.15 -6.12 19.35
CA LEU A 569 -10.86 -6.78 19.61
C LEU A 569 -10.92 -7.75 20.80
N PHE A 570 -11.88 -7.57 21.70
CA PHE A 570 -12.14 -8.48 22.81
C PHE A 570 -13.16 -9.58 22.48
N GLY A 571 -13.84 -9.51 21.32
CA GLY A 571 -14.98 -10.39 21.02
C GLY A 571 -16.17 -10.18 21.97
N LEU A 572 -16.34 -8.99 22.51
CA LEU A 572 -17.34 -8.65 23.55
C LEU A 572 -18.30 -7.56 23.05
N THR A 573 -19.44 -7.42 23.73
CA THR A 573 -20.34 -6.30 23.47
C THR A 573 -19.76 -4.98 24.01
N VAL A 574 -20.14 -3.87 23.41
CA VAL A 574 -19.76 -2.52 23.88
C VAL A 574 -20.08 -2.34 25.35
N ARG A 575 -21.27 -2.79 25.79
CA ARG A 575 -21.70 -2.74 27.19
C ARG A 575 -20.79 -3.58 28.12
N ALA A 576 -20.26 -4.69 27.62
CA ALA A 576 -19.33 -5.52 28.41
C ALA A 576 -17.97 -4.80 28.60
N ILE A 577 -17.51 -4.06 27.59
CA ILE A 577 -16.30 -3.25 27.70
C ILE A 577 -16.51 -2.05 28.62
N GLU A 578 -17.66 -1.38 28.56
CA GLU A 578 -18.02 -0.32 29.50
C GLU A 578 -17.98 -0.82 30.95
N ASN A 579 -18.56 -2.00 31.19
CA ASN A 579 -18.49 -2.65 32.51
C ASN A 579 -17.05 -3.00 32.92
N LYS A 580 -16.21 -3.46 31.98
CA LYS A 580 -14.78 -3.69 32.24
C LYS A 580 -14.05 -2.39 32.58
N ARG A 581 -14.30 -1.31 31.86
CA ARG A 581 -13.75 0.04 32.15
C ARG A 581 -14.17 0.53 33.52
N TYR A 582 -15.43 0.33 33.89
CA TYR A 582 -15.93 0.68 35.20
C TYR A 582 -15.23 -0.12 36.32
N ARG A 583 -15.07 -1.45 36.16
CA ARG A 583 -14.35 -2.31 37.11
C ARG A 583 -12.86 -1.93 37.19
N LEU A 584 -12.25 -1.61 36.05
CA LEU A 584 -10.86 -1.17 36.00
C LEU A 584 -10.66 0.15 36.75
N ARG A 585 -11.59 1.11 36.58
CA ARG A 585 -11.57 2.37 37.36
C ARG A 585 -11.59 2.09 38.88
N LYS A 586 -12.46 1.17 39.31
CA LYS A 586 -12.52 0.75 40.73
C LYS A 586 -11.22 0.11 41.22
N LYS A 587 -10.65 -0.77 40.40
CA LYS A 587 -9.36 -1.41 40.73
C LYS A 587 -8.22 -0.39 40.83
N LEU A 588 -8.22 0.61 39.99
CA LEU A 588 -7.21 1.69 39.98
C LEU A 588 -7.51 2.80 41.00
N ASN A 589 -8.55 2.65 41.83
CA ASN A 589 -8.98 3.63 42.84
C ASN A 589 -9.14 5.06 42.28
N LEU A 590 -9.62 5.19 41.02
CA LEU A 590 -9.78 6.49 40.39
C LEU A 590 -11.04 7.22 40.91
N GLU A 591 -10.86 8.42 41.39
CA GLU A 591 -11.96 9.31 41.79
C GLU A 591 -12.93 9.61 40.63
N THR A 592 -14.15 10.02 40.96
CA THR A 592 -15.23 10.21 39.97
C THR A 592 -14.86 11.23 38.90
N GLU A 593 -14.06 12.23 39.24
CA GLU A 593 -13.63 13.31 38.37
C GLU A 593 -12.44 12.96 37.46
N THR A 594 -11.65 11.96 37.83
CA THR A 594 -10.48 11.59 37.04
C THR A 594 -10.87 10.66 35.88
N SER A 595 -10.64 11.09 34.64
CA SER A 595 -10.88 10.25 33.48
C SER A 595 -9.90 9.08 33.44
N LEU A 596 -10.41 7.84 33.22
CA LEU A 596 -9.56 6.66 33.01
C LEU A 596 -8.56 6.89 31.88
N MET A 597 -8.97 7.58 30.85
CA MET A 597 -8.13 7.90 29.68
C MET A 597 -6.98 8.85 30.06
N THR A 598 -7.29 9.87 30.86
CA THR A 598 -6.28 10.83 31.36
C THR A 598 -5.25 10.11 32.24
N PHE A 599 -5.69 9.20 33.10
CA PHE A 599 -4.81 8.40 33.94
C PHE A 599 -3.87 7.52 33.08
N ILE A 600 -4.43 6.79 32.10
CA ILE A 600 -3.67 5.90 31.22
C ILE A 600 -2.69 6.68 30.32
N ASN A 601 -3.08 7.85 29.83
CA ASN A 601 -2.21 8.71 29.03
C ASN A 601 -1.08 9.34 29.86
N GLY A 602 -1.29 9.59 31.14
CA GLY A 602 -0.28 10.09 32.06
C GLY A 602 0.74 9.02 32.51
N ALA A 603 0.45 7.74 32.35
CA ALA A 603 1.38 6.64 32.59
C ALA A 603 2.50 6.69 31.52
N ARG A 604 3.73 7.02 31.94
CA ARG A 604 4.91 7.09 31.08
C ARG A 604 5.66 5.75 31.06
#